data_d636368360683dfd1946d6700a366053
#
_entry.id   d636368360683dfd1946d6700a366053
#
_cell.length_a   1.000
_cell.length_b   1.000
_cell.length_c   1.000
_cell.angle_alpha   90.00
_cell.angle_beta   90.00
_cell.angle_gamma   90.00
#
_symmetry.space_group_name_H-M   'P 1'
#
loop_
_entity.id
_entity.type
_entity.pdbx_description
1 polymer ?
#
loop_
_entity_poly.entity_id
_entity_poly.type
_entity_poly.pdbx_seq_one_letter_code
_entity_poly.pdbx_strand_id
1 'polypeptide(L)'
;MSIKMLFPMIMLGLAVLTGLNGAALANVGQPAPWQLGLQAPVSPVAVQGHEFFILITWLMVIITVIVLLLLLYVLFRFSRKRNPVPSKTTHHTLLEVVWTVVPVLILLVIAIPSFRLLYFADRVEDADMTLKIIGKQWYWTYEYPDHGNFTFDSLMIDEETAVAEGKLRLLDVDNPVVLPVDTNIRLIMTSDDVIHNWAMPSMFIKLDAVPGRLNETWTRIPGEYAGQTFYGQCSELCGVNHAFMPIAVKAVTMEEYEAWVEEAQQKFAAVDMPSVTVASAE
;
A
#
# COMPACT_ATOMS: atom_id res chain seq x y z
N MET A 1 36.95 22.21 -9.78
CA MET A 1 36.60 20.92 -10.40
C MET A 1 36.30 21.17 -11.87
N SER A 2 37.03 20.53 -12.77
CA SER A 2 36.90 20.75 -14.22
C SER A 2 35.60 20.10 -14.71
N ILE A 3 34.89 20.76 -15.65
CA ILE A 3 33.68 20.22 -16.32
C ILE A 3 33.94 18.79 -16.89
N LYS A 4 35.21 18.48 -17.24
CA LYS A 4 35.63 17.15 -17.70
C LYS A 4 35.50 16.04 -16.62
N MET A 5 35.45 16.38 -15.33
CA MET A 5 35.24 15.40 -14.25
C MET A 5 33.74 15.28 -13.82
N LEU A 6 32.93 16.29 -14.12
CA LEU A 6 31.51 16.29 -13.76
C LEU A 6 30.69 15.32 -14.63
N PHE A 7 31.04 15.27 -15.93
CA PHE A 7 30.33 14.40 -16.90
C PHE A 7 30.46 12.91 -16.59
N PRO A 8 31.66 12.34 -16.30
CA PRO A 8 31.76 10.93 -15.91
C PRO A 8 31.11 10.64 -14.53
N MET A 9 31.10 11.59 -13.60
CA MET A 9 30.38 11.39 -12.30
C MET A 9 28.86 11.37 -12.46
N ILE A 10 28.31 12.20 -13.37
CA ILE A 10 26.87 12.17 -13.70
C ILE A 10 26.52 10.86 -14.42
N MET A 11 27.35 10.44 -15.37
CA MET A 11 27.16 9.17 -16.10
C MET A 11 27.34 7.95 -15.18
N LEU A 12 28.26 7.99 -14.22
CA LEU A 12 28.43 6.95 -13.21
C LEU A 12 27.21 6.92 -12.24
N GLY A 13 26.69 8.08 -11.85
CA GLY A 13 25.47 8.20 -11.07
C GLY A 13 24.24 7.65 -11.81
N LEU A 14 24.10 7.94 -13.11
CA LEU A 14 23.05 7.39 -13.97
C LEU A 14 23.23 5.87 -14.18
N ALA A 15 24.45 5.40 -14.37
CA ALA A 15 24.75 3.97 -14.53
C ALA A 15 24.52 3.19 -13.22
N VAL A 16 24.79 3.79 -12.07
CA VAL A 16 24.43 3.21 -10.76
C VAL A 16 22.91 3.17 -10.60
N LEU A 17 22.17 4.21 -11.00
CA LEU A 17 20.71 4.21 -11.00
C LEU A 17 20.09 3.19 -11.97
N THR A 18 20.72 2.93 -13.13
CA THR A 18 20.25 1.93 -14.09
C THR A 18 20.77 0.52 -13.79
N GLY A 19 21.93 0.38 -13.15
CA GLY A 19 22.50 -0.90 -12.74
C GLY A 19 21.88 -1.50 -11.45
N LEU A 20 21.18 -0.69 -10.67
CA LEU A 20 20.41 -1.14 -9.50
C LEU A 20 19.06 -1.78 -9.88
N ASN A 21 18.73 -1.90 -11.16
CA ASN A 21 17.70 -2.82 -11.66
C ASN A 21 18.18 -4.29 -11.70
N GLY A 22 19.22 -4.65 -10.95
CA GLY A 22 19.41 -6.01 -10.50
C GLY A 22 18.13 -6.37 -9.77
N ALA A 23 17.33 -7.22 -10.39
CA ALA A 23 16.15 -7.83 -9.80
C ALA A 23 16.53 -8.35 -8.40
N ALA A 24 16.34 -7.52 -7.35
CA ALA A 24 15.86 -8.07 -6.14
C ALA A 24 14.60 -8.78 -6.62
N LEU A 25 14.62 -10.11 -6.69
CA LEU A 25 13.44 -10.92 -6.82
C LEU A 25 12.59 -10.45 -5.66
N ALA A 26 11.70 -9.49 -5.96
CA ALA A 26 10.81 -8.93 -4.96
C ALA A 26 10.07 -10.13 -4.44
N ASN A 27 10.31 -10.50 -3.19
CA ASN A 27 9.55 -11.56 -2.57
C ASN A 27 8.11 -11.11 -2.67
N VAL A 28 7.36 -11.80 -3.50
CA VAL A 28 5.96 -11.43 -3.74
C VAL A 28 5.23 -11.49 -2.40
N GLY A 29 4.55 -10.41 -2.04
CA GLY A 29 3.73 -10.34 -0.84
C GLY A 29 4.47 -9.97 0.47
N GLN A 30 5.78 -9.79 0.46
CA GLN A 30 6.54 -9.37 1.65
C GLN A 30 7.65 -8.37 1.29
N PRO A 31 8.14 -7.55 2.25
CA PRO A 31 9.26 -6.66 2.01
C PRO A 31 10.55 -7.43 1.72
N ALA A 32 11.38 -6.92 0.81
CA ALA A 32 12.69 -7.47 0.49
C ALA A 32 13.82 -6.55 0.98
N PRO A 33 15.01 -7.10 1.38
CA PRO A 33 16.15 -6.28 1.75
C PRO A 33 16.55 -5.32 0.64
N TRP A 34 16.81 -4.04 0.98
CA TRP A 34 17.23 -2.99 0.05
C TRP A 34 16.24 -2.69 -1.09
N GLN A 35 14.99 -3.03 -0.94
CA GLN A 35 13.95 -2.80 -1.94
C GLN A 35 13.79 -1.30 -2.22
N LEU A 36 13.96 -0.93 -3.51
CA LEU A 36 13.78 0.43 -4.03
C LEU A 36 12.46 0.51 -4.79
N GLY A 37 11.37 0.70 -4.24
CA GLY A 37 10.08 0.78 -4.94
C GLY A 37 9.02 -0.04 -4.24
N LEU A 38 7.89 -0.17 -4.91
CA LEU A 38 6.75 -0.93 -4.38
C LEU A 38 7.00 -2.44 -4.46
N GLN A 39 6.27 -3.21 -3.65
CA GLN A 39 6.20 -4.66 -3.81
C GLN A 39 5.63 -5.02 -5.19
N ALA A 40 5.89 -6.24 -5.64
CA ALA A 40 5.31 -6.74 -6.89
C ALA A 40 3.77 -6.65 -6.84
N PRO A 41 3.13 -6.06 -7.86
CA PRO A 41 1.68 -5.89 -7.88
C PRO A 41 0.99 -7.23 -8.11
N VAL A 42 0.02 -7.56 -7.28
CA VAL A 42 -0.72 -8.83 -7.33
C VAL A 42 -2.16 -8.64 -7.81
N SER A 43 -2.83 -7.57 -7.39
CA SER A 43 -4.22 -7.32 -7.78
C SER A 43 -4.32 -6.44 -9.04
N PRO A 44 -5.46 -6.42 -9.74
CA PRO A 44 -5.68 -5.49 -10.86
C PRO A 44 -5.51 -4.02 -10.46
N VAL A 45 -5.93 -3.65 -9.25
CA VAL A 45 -5.72 -2.30 -8.68
C VAL A 45 -4.23 -2.04 -8.47
N ALA A 46 -3.48 -3.04 -7.98
CA ALA A 46 -2.05 -2.91 -7.77
C ALA A 46 -1.28 -2.73 -9.08
N VAL A 47 -1.67 -3.41 -10.14
CA VAL A 47 -1.05 -3.26 -11.48
C VAL A 47 -1.20 -1.82 -11.97
N GLN A 48 -2.43 -1.28 -11.96
CA GLN A 48 -2.68 0.11 -12.38
C GLN A 48 -2.02 1.13 -11.44
N GLY A 49 -2.04 0.86 -10.14
CA GLY A 49 -1.36 1.69 -9.14
C GLY A 49 0.16 1.74 -9.35
N HIS A 50 0.76 0.62 -9.70
CA HIS A 50 2.20 0.52 -10.00
C HIS A 50 2.57 1.29 -11.28
N GLU A 51 1.77 1.18 -12.35
CA GLU A 51 1.96 1.97 -13.57
C GLU A 51 1.86 3.48 -13.29
N PHE A 52 0.87 3.89 -12.51
CA PHE A 52 0.73 5.27 -12.10
C PHE A 52 1.90 5.75 -11.22
N PHE A 53 2.37 4.92 -10.29
CA PHE A 53 3.56 5.21 -9.49
C PHE A 53 4.81 5.42 -10.36
N ILE A 54 5.03 4.60 -11.37
CA ILE A 54 6.14 4.75 -12.31
C ILE A 54 6.03 6.07 -13.07
N LEU A 55 4.85 6.42 -13.58
CA LEU A 55 4.60 7.70 -14.25
C LEU A 55 4.98 8.89 -13.36
N ILE A 56 4.49 8.92 -12.13
CA ILE A 56 4.78 10.01 -11.18
C ILE A 56 6.26 10.04 -10.81
N THR A 57 6.89 8.89 -10.61
CA THR A 57 8.32 8.80 -10.29
C THR A 57 9.17 9.41 -11.40
N TRP A 58 8.92 9.07 -12.65
CA TRP A 58 9.66 9.66 -13.78
C TRP A 58 9.43 11.17 -13.89
N LEU A 59 8.21 11.62 -13.69
CA LEU A 59 7.90 13.06 -13.68
C LEU A 59 8.70 13.79 -12.58
N MET A 60 8.71 13.26 -11.36
CA MET A 60 9.50 13.82 -10.25
C MET A 60 11.00 13.82 -10.55
N VAL A 61 11.53 12.74 -11.13
CA VAL A 61 12.96 12.68 -11.53
C VAL A 61 13.28 13.76 -12.56
N ILE A 62 12.46 13.92 -13.58
CA ILE A 62 12.67 14.94 -14.63
C ILE A 62 12.68 16.34 -14.02
N ILE A 63 11.69 16.68 -13.19
CA ILE A 63 11.61 17.99 -12.54
C ILE A 63 12.82 18.22 -11.64
N THR A 64 13.19 17.22 -10.84
CA THR A 64 14.35 17.30 -9.94
C THR A 64 15.65 17.53 -10.70
N VAL A 65 15.85 16.83 -11.81
CA VAL A 65 17.04 17.02 -12.67
C VAL A 65 17.05 18.42 -13.29
N ILE A 66 15.92 18.92 -13.79
CA ILE A 66 15.82 20.29 -14.32
C ILE A 66 16.20 21.31 -13.26
N VAL A 67 15.62 21.23 -12.06
CA VAL A 67 15.90 22.15 -10.95
C VAL A 67 17.36 22.04 -10.51
N LEU A 68 17.93 20.84 -10.43
CA LEU A 68 19.34 20.65 -10.12
C LEU A 68 20.25 21.29 -11.16
N LEU A 69 19.98 21.11 -12.45
CA LEU A 69 20.75 21.73 -13.52
C LEU A 69 20.67 23.26 -13.50
N LEU A 70 19.49 23.81 -13.23
CA LEU A 70 19.31 25.26 -13.05
C LEU A 70 20.11 25.78 -11.84
N LEU A 71 20.06 25.05 -10.71
CA LEU A 71 20.84 25.41 -9.53
C LEU A 71 22.34 25.40 -9.81
N LEU A 72 22.84 24.33 -10.43
CA LEU A 72 24.24 24.23 -10.82
C LEU A 72 24.63 25.34 -11.79
N TYR A 73 23.79 25.66 -12.78
CA TYR A 73 24.00 26.78 -13.69
C TYR A 73 24.15 28.10 -12.93
N VAL A 74 23.24 28.39 -12.00
CA VAL A 74 23.30 29.63 -11.17
C VAL A 74 24.58 29.66 -10.35
N LEU A 75 24.95 28.59 -9.67
CA LEU A 75 26.15 28.50 -8.84
C LEU A 75 27.44 28.75 -9.65
N PHE A 76 27.52 28.17 -10.86
CA PHE A 76 28.71 28.35 -11.68
C PHE A 76 28.73 29.67 -12.43
N ARG A 77 27.61 30.08 -13.06
CA ARG A 77 27.54 31.27 -13.93
C ARG A 77 27.56 32.57 -13.15
N PHE A 78 26.86 32.62 -12.02
CA PHE A 78 26.67 33.83 -11.21
C PHE A 78 27.53 33.86 -9.95
N SER A 79 28.59 33.03 -9.91
CA SER A 79 29.58 33.13 -8.82
C SER A 79 30.27 34.50 -8.80
N ARG A 80 30.65 35.00 -7.61
CA ARG A 80 31.27 36.32 -7.40
C ARG A 80 32.48 36.57 -8.32
N LYS A 81 33.24 35.52 -8.68
CA LYS A 81 34.38 35.65 -9.59
C LYS A 81 33.97 35.88 -11.04
N ARG A 82 32.84 35.34 -11.46
CA ARG A 82 32.36 35.38 -12.87
C ARG A 82 31.30 36.46 -13.09
N ASN A 83 30.65 36.91 -12.05
CA ASN A 83 29.62 37.99 -12.07
C ASN A 83 29.83 38.96 -10.91
N PRO A 84 30.87 39.81 -10.97
CA PRO A 84 31.24 40.68 -9.87
C PRO A 84 30.20 41.80 -9.64
N VAL A 85 29.45 42.20 -10.67
CA VAL A 85 28.36 43.19 -10.57
C VAL A 85 27.03 42.50 -10.89
N PRO A 86 26.17 42.26 -9.89
CA PRO A 86 24.88 41.64 -10.11
C PRO A 86 23.91 42.54 -10.87
N SER A 87 23.02 41.94 -11.65
CA SER A 87 21.90 42.66 -12.27
C SER A 87 20.93 43.19 -11.21
N LYS A 88 20.33 44.32 -11.53
CA LYS A 88 19.26 44.95 -10.71
C LYS A 88 17.85 44.54 -11.14
N THR A 89 17.74 43.65 -12.14
CA THR A 89 16.43 43.12 -12.58
C THR A 89 15.80 42.33 -11.46
N THR A 90 14.61 42.69 -11.02
CA THR A 90 13.90 42.07 -9.88
C THR A 90 12.70 41.22 -10.28
N HIS A 91 12.20 41.37 -11.51
CA HIS A 91 11.03 40.67 -12.00
C HIS A 91 11.11 40.43 -13.52
N HIS A 92 10.38 39.42 -13.96
CA HIS A 92 10.24 39.08 -15.39
C HIS A 92 8.88 38.39 -15.62
N THR A 93 7.90 39.20 -16.03
CA THR A 93 6.49 38.78 -16.13
C THR A 93 6.28 37.49 -16.93
N LEU A 94 6.99 37.34 -18.07
CA LEU A 94 6.87 36.09 -18.86
C LEU A 94 7.35 34.85 -18.08
N LEU A 95 8.45 34.93 -17.35
CA LEU A 95 8.92 33.82 -16.51
C LEU A 95 7.92 33.52 -15.39
N GLU A 96 7.35 34.55 -14.78
CA GLU A 96 6.34 34.39 -13.72
C GLU A 96 5.09 33.66 -14.23
N VAL A 97 4.61 34.01 -15.42
CA VAL A 97 3.52 33.30 -16.08
C VAL A 97 3.90 31.85 -16.38
N VAL A 98 5.11 31.61 -16.93
CA VAL A 98 5.55 30.25 -17.28
C VAL A 98 5.66 29.37 -16.05
N TRP A 99 6.32 29.81 -14.97
CA TRP A 99 6.45 28.98 -13.78
C TRP A 99 5.15 28.78 -13.00
N THR A 100 4.11 29.57 -13.27
CA THR A 100 2.76 29.36 -12.72
C THR A 100 1.96 28.40 -13.59
N VAL A 101 1.95 28.62 -14.91
CA VAL A 101 1.11 27.85 -15.84
C VAL A 101 1.62 26.42 -16.04
N VAL A 102 2.95 26.23 -16.16
CA VAL A 102 3.53 24.90 -16.44
C VAL A 102 3.20 23.89 -15.33
N PRO A 103 3.39 24.18 -14.02
CA PRO A 103 2.95 23.28 -12.95
C PRO A 103 1.45 22.96 -12.98
N VAL A 104 0.60 23.93 -13.26
CA VAL A 104 -0.85 23.72 -13.38
C VAL A 104 -1.16 22.72 -14.50
N LEU A 105 -0.52 22.89 -15.68
CA LEU A 105 -0.69 21.95 -16.80
C LEU A 105 -0.20 20.54 -16.46
N ILE A 106 0.92 20.43 -15.74
CA ILE A 106 1.43 19.13 -15.25
C ILE A 106 0.40 18.46 -14.32
N LEU A 107 -0.17 19.21 -13.37
CA LEU A 107 -1.20 18.69 -12.48
C LEU A 107 -2.46 18.23 -13.23
N LEU A 108 -2.89 18.96 -14.25
CA LEU A 108 -4.03 18.56 -15.09
C LEU A 108 -3.77 17.25 -15.85
N VAL A 109 -2.54 17.06 -16.35
CA VAL A 109 -2.13 15.81 -17.01
C VAL A 109 -2.13 14.63 -16.03
N ILE A 110 -1.65 14.84 -14.81
CA ILE A 110 -1.63 13.82 -13.75
C ILE A 110 -3.06 13.47 -13.29
N ALA A 111 -3.96 14.44 -13.23
CA ALA A 111 -5.32 14.25 -12.72
C ALA A 111 -6.09 13.17 -13.50
N ILE A 112 -5.91 13.07 -14.81
CA ILE A 112 -6.63 12.11 -15.65
C ILE A 112 -6.37 10.65 -15.23
N PRO A 113 -5.11 10.13 -15.22
CA PRO A 113 -4.83 8.78 -14.78
C PRO A 113 -5.10 8.58 -13.28
N SER A 114 -4.90 9.62 -12.46
CA SER A 114 -5.20 9.58 -11.03
C SER A 114 -6.68 9.31 -10.74
N PHE A 115 -7.60 10.05 -11.38
CA PHE A 115 -9.03 9.82 -11.21
C PHE A 115 -9.48 8.47 -11.77
N ARG A 116 -8.90 8.01 -12.89
CA ARG A 116 -9.19 6.66 -13.39
C ARG A 116 -8.84 5.58 -12.38
N LEU A 117 -7.64 5.67 -11.78
CA LEU A 117 -7.20 4.73 -10.74
C LEU A 117 -8.10 4.82 -9.51
N LEU A 118 -8.43 6.04 -9.06
CA LEU A 118 -9.30 6.26 -7.90
C LEU A 118 -10.66 5.57 -8.08
N TYR A 119 -11.36 5.86 -9.18
CA TYR A 119 -12.66 5.24 -9.45
C TYR A 119 -12.59 3.73 -9.68
N PHE A 120 -11.49 3.23 -10.24
CA PHE A 120 -11.29 1.80 -10.41
C PHE A 120 -11.08 1.09 -9.08
N ALA A 121 -10.32 1.68 -8.16
CA ALA A 121 -10.06 1.11 -6.84
C ALA A 121 -11.27 1.18 -5.89
N ASP A 122 -12.11 2.21 -6.05
CA ASP A 122 -13.27 2.45 -5.20
C ASP A 122 -14.52 1.63 -5.64
N ARG A 123 -14.52 1.12 -6.87
CA ARG A 123 -15.69 0.50 -7.46
C ARG A 123 -15.65 -1.01 -7.35
N VAL A 124 -16.56 -1.55 -6.57
CA VAL A 124 -16.80 -3.00 -6.52
C VAL A 124 -17.82 -3.33 -7.61
N GLU A 125 -17.36 -3.89 -8.73
CA GLU A 125 -18.23 -4.45 -9.77
C GLU A 125 -18.36 -5.95 -9.52
N ASP A 126 -19.59 -6.44 -9.33
CA ASP A 126 -19.96 -7.85 -9.22
C ASP A 126 -19.02 -8.65 -8.28
N ALA A 127 -19.08 -8.35 -6.97
CA ALA A 127 -18.34 -9.11 -5.99
C ALA A 127 -18.90 -10.52 -5.82
N ASP A 128 -18.02 -11.52 -5.94
CA ASP A 128 -18.34 -12.93 -5.73
C ASP A 128 -18.41 -13.29 -4.24
N MET A 129 -17.65 -12.55 -3.40
CA MET A 129 -17.68 -12.70 -1.95
C MET A 129 -17.36 -11.37 -1.24
N THR A 130 -17.73 -11.31 0.04
CA THR A 130 -17.45 -10.19 0.94
C THR A 130 -16.59 -10.64 2.12
N LEU A 131 -15.56 -9.88 2.44
CA LEU A 131 -14.82 -9.97 3.70
C LEU A 131 -15.03 -8.68 4.47
N LYS A 132 -15.47 -8.77 5.73
CA LYS A 132 -15.53 -7.63 6.63
C LYS A 132 -14.35 -7.64 7.59
N ILE A 133 -13.71 -6.49 7.72
CA ILE A 133 -12.47 -6.26 8.44
C ILE A 133 -12.75 -5.25 9.53
N ILE A 134 -12.46 -5.62 10.78
CA ILE A 134 -12.74 -4.79 11.95
C ILE A 134 -11.42 -4.54 12.69
N GLY A 135 -11.00 -3.27 12.73
CA GLY A 135 -9.81 -2.86 13.50
C GLY A 135 -10.12 -2.77 14.98
N LYS A 136 -9.20 -3.27 15.79
CA LYS A 136 -9.24 -3.21 17.27
C LYS A 136 -7.84 -2.91 17.81
N GLN A 137 -7.74 -2.39 19.01
CA GLN A 137 -6.47 -2.15 19.70
C GLN A 137 -6.00 -3.42 20.41
N TRP A 138 -5.04 -4.21 19.89
CA TRP A 138 -4.23 -4.03 18.66
C TRP A 138 -4.20 -5.36 17.91
N TYR A 139 -5.25 -5.64 17.17
CA TYR A 139 -5.43 -6.84 16.35
C TYR A 139 -6.53 -6.60 15.32
N TRP A 140 -6.75 -7.55 14.43
CA TRP A 140 -7.82 -7.51 13.45
C TRP A 140 -8.84 -8.60 13.72
N THR A 141 -10.13 -8.28 13.58
CA THR A 141 -11.22 -9.26 13.53
C THR A 141 -11.71 -9.37 12.10
N TYR A 142 -11.88 -10.57 11.62
CA TYR A 142 -12.40 -10.85 10.29
C TYR A 142 -13.74 -11.55 10.38
N GLU A 143 -14.71 -11.11 9.56
CA GLU A 143 -16.05 -11.68 9.44
C GLU A 143 -16.30 -12.10 8.01
N TYR A 144 -16.85 -13.29 7.79
CA TYR A 144 -17.20 -13.86 6.49
C TYR A 144 -18.73 -13.94 6.35
N PRO A 145 -19.38 -12.86 5.87
CA PRO A 145 -20.83 -12.75 5.84
C PRO A 145 -21.50 -13.82 4.97
N ASP A 146 -20.88 -14.16 3.84
CA ASP A 146 -21.44 -15.10 2.86
C ASP A 146 -21.35 -16.56 3.32
N HIS A 147 -20.66 -16.82 4.44
CA HIS A 147 -20.39 -18.16 4.97
C HIS A 147 -20.93 -18.36 6.40
N GLY A 148 -22.09 -17.79 6.71
CA GLY A 148 -22.75 -17.97 8.01
C GLY A 148 -22.26 -16.99 9.08
N ASN A 149 -21.63 -15.89 8.69
CA ASN A 149 -21.16 -14.81 9.58
C ASN A 149 -20.17 -15.26 10.67
N PHE A 150 -19.39 -16.32 10.43
CA PHE A 150 -18.35 -16.65 11.40
C PHE A 150 -17.29 -15.57 11.47
N THR A 151 -16.77 -15.38 12.67
CA THR A 151 -15.75 -14.35 12.95
C THR A 151 -14.58 -14.95 13.69
N PHE A 152 -13.39 -14.40 13.46
CA PHE A 152 -12.21 -14.74 14.25
C PHE A 152 -11.29 -13.54 14.41
N ASP A 153 -10.50 -13.59 15.48
CA ASP A 153 -9.44 -12.63 15.72
C ASP A 153 -8.11 -13.13 15.15
N SER A 154 -7.33 -12.19 14.66
CA SER A 154 -6.01 -12.40 14.06
C SER A 154 -4.99 -11.57 14.81
N LEU A 155 -4.18 -12.23 15.61
CA LEU A 155 -3.18 -11.61 16.48
C LEU A 155 -1.77 -11.91 15.97
N MET A 156 -0.88 -10.95 16.15
CA MET A 156 0.53 -11.15 15.88
C MET A 156 1.09 -12.28 16.74
N ILE A 157 1.82 -13.21 16.13
CA ILE A 157 2.55 -14.25 16.88
C ILE A 157 3.75 -13.64 17.61
N ASP A 158 4.08 -14.19 18.77
CA ASP A 158 5.27 -13.78 19.52
C ASP A 158 6.57 -14.18 18.80
N GLU A 159 7.68 -13.55 19.20
CA GLU A 159 8.97 -13.75 18.54
C GLU A 159 9.52 -15.16 18.74
N GLU A 160 9.27 -15.79 19.88
CA GLU A 160 9.73 -17.14 20.18
C GLU A 160 9.03 -18.17 19.27
N THR A 161 7.72 -18.06 19.13
CA THR A 161 6.91 -18.86 18.20
C THR A 161 7.32 -18.62 16.76
N ALA A 162 7.50 -17.37 16.34
CA ALA A 162 7.92 -17.04 14.98
C ALA A 162 9.26 -17.70 14.62
N VAL A 163 10.25 -17.65 15.52
CA VAL A 163 11.55 -18.29 15.31
C VAL A 163 11.43 -19.81 15.28
N ALA A 164 10.67 -20.41 16.21
CA ALA A 164 10.51 -21.85 16.31
C ALA A 164 9.82 -22.46 15.09
N GLU A 165 8.86 -21.76 14.50
CA GLU A 165 8.07 -22.23 13.35
C GLU A 165 8.60 -21.72 11.99
N GLY A 166 9.69 -20.95 11.97
CA GLY A 166 10.25 -20.38 10.74
C GLY A 166 9.35 -19.34 10.09
N LYS A 167 8.48 -18.69 10.86
CA LYS A 167 7.57 -17.63 10.44
C LYS A 167 8.26 -16.27 10.47
N LEU A 168 7.64 -15.29 9.82
CA LEU A 168 8.16 -13.93 9.71
C LEU A 168 7.83 -13.12 10.97
N ARG A 169 8.86 -12.75 11.71
CA ARG A 169 8.74 -11.87 12.89
C ARG A 169 8.02 -10.57 12.51
N LEU A 170 7.04 -10.12 13.32
CA LEU A 170 6.24 -8.90 13.16
C LEU A 170 5.30 -8.88 11.95
N LEU A 171 5.20 -9.95 11.18
CA LEU A 171 4.34 -10.03 10.00
C LEU A 171 3.35 -11.19 10.08
N ASP A 172 3.75 -12.32 10.67
CA ASP A 172 2.87 -13.47 10.79
C ASP A 172 1.89 -13.35 11.97
N VAL A 173 0.75 -14.01 11.79
CA VAL A 173 -0.36 -14.04 12.74
C VAL A 173 -0.75 -15.49 13.07
N ASP A 174 -1.49 -15.66 14.15
CA ASP A 174 -2.04 -16.95 14.58
C ASP A 174 -3.13 -17.48 13.63
N ASN A 175 -4.02 -16.61 13.15
CA ASN A 175 -5.10 -16.92 12.23
C ASN A 175 -5.05 -15.98 11.01
N PRO A 176 -4.40 -16.36 9.91
CA PRO A 176 -4.38 -15.55 8.69
C PRO A 176 -5.76 -15.51 8.03
N VAL A 177 -6.04 -14.41 7.33
CA VAL A 177 -7.17 -14.33 6.39
C VAL A 177 -6.93 -15.31 5.25
N VAL A 178 -7.94 -16.08 4.89
CA VAL A 178 -7.88 -16.99 3.74
C VAL A 178 -8.79 -16.50 2.63
N LEU A 179 -8.23 -16.28 1.45
CA LEU A 179 -8.96 -15.77 0.29
C LEU A 179 -8.78 -16.70 -0.92
N PRO A 180 -9.85 -17.01 -1.67
CA PRO A 180 -9.75 -17.76 -2.90
C PRO A 180 -9.10 -16.91 -4.01
N VAL A 181 -8.28 -17.55 -4.83
CA VAL A 181 -7.76 -16.92 -6.06
C VAL A 181 -8.86 -16.79 -7.11
N ASP A 182 -8.64 -15.96 -8.12
CA ASP A 182 -9.52 -15.69 -9.26
C ASP A 182 -10.95 -15.25 -8.92
N THR A 183 -11.17 -14.75 -7.72
CA THR A 183 -12.45 -14.34 -7.16
C THR A 183 -12.46 -12.82 -6.92
N ASN A 184 -13.52 -12.13 -7.28
CA ASN A 184 -13.70 -10.70 -6.99
C ASN A 184 -14.19 -10.56 -5.54
N ILE A 185 -13.34 -10.02 -4.67
CA ILE A 185 -13.59 -9.95 -3.25
C ILE A 185 -13.85 -8.49 -2.85
N ARG A 186 -15.04 -8.24 -2.31
CA ARG A 186 -15.37 -6.97 -1.65
C ARG A 186 -14.79 -6.96 -0.26
N LEU A 187 -14.07 -5.92 0.07
CA LEU A 187 -13.48 -5.70 1.39
C LEU A 187 -14.20 -4.54 2.06
N ILE A 188 -14.87 -4.80 3.18
CA ILE A 188 -15.56 -3.78 3.98
C ILE A 188 -14.76 -3.58 5.26
N MET A 189 -14.41 -2.33 5.56
CA MET A 189 -13.56 -1.97 6.70
C MET A 189 -14.25 -1.04 7.66
N THR A 190 -14.17 -1.37 8.94
CA THR A 190 -14.63 -0.55 10.07
C THR A 190 -13.73 -0.76 11.29
N SER A 191 -13.99 -0.06 12.37
CA SER A 191 -13.30 -0.23 13.65
C SER A 191 -14.29 -0.17 14.80
N ASP A 192 -13.94 -0.84 15.90
CA ASP A 192 -14.72 -0.85 17.14
C ASP A 192 -14.24 0.20 18.16
N ASP A 193 -13.03 0.77 17.97
CA ASP A 193 -12.41 1.66 18.97
C ASP A 193 -11.86 2.97 18.36
N VAL A 194 -10.69 2.93 17.76
CA VAL A 194 -10.02 4.10 17.13
C VAL A 194 -9.87 3.89 15.64
N ILE A 195 -9.39 4.89 14.91
CA ILE A 195 -9.09 4.72 13.48
C ILE A 195 -7.86 3.81 13.35
N HIS A 196 -7.97 2.79 12.50
CA HIS A 196 -6.90 1.95 12.00
C HIS A 196 -6.83 2.07 10.47
N ASN A 197 -5.80 1.53 9.85
CA ASN A 197 -5.73 1.44 8.40
C ASN A 197 -5.28 0.05 7.99
N TRP A 198 -6.11 -0.64 7.21
CA TRP A 198 -5.77 -1.94 6.67
C TRP A 198 -4.95 -1.75 5.40
N ALA A 199 -3.64 -1.98 5.51
CA ALA A 199 -2.71 -1.77 4.40
C ALA A 199 -2.10 -3.07 3.93
N MET A 200 -2.31 -3.38 2.64
CA MET A 200 -1.74 -4.53 1.94
C MET A 200 -0.97 -4.06 0.70
N PRO A 201 0.35 -3.84 0.81
CA PRO A 201 1.15 -3.19 -0.23
C PRO A 201 1.12 -3.90 -1.59
N SER A 202 1.19 -5.24 -1.62
CA SER A 202 1.15 -6.03 -2.85
C SER A 202 -0.18 -5.97 -3.59
N MET A 203 -1.26 -5.65 -2.89
CA MET A 203 -2.61 -5.46 -3.44
C MET A 203 -2.94 -3.98 -3.69
N PHE A 204 -2.03 -3.06 -3.33
CA PHE A 204 -2.21 -1.61 -3.41
C PHE A 204 -3.41 -1.11 -2.58
N ILE A 205 -3.71 -1.79 -1.49
CA ILE A 205 -4.76 -1.40 -0.56
C ILE A 205 -4.15 -0.64 0.60
N LYS A 206 -4.72 0.51 0.91
CA LYS A 206 -4.45 1.31 2.09
C LYS A 206 -5.71 2.10 2.41
N LEU A 207 -6.58 1.52 3.23
CA LEU A 207 -7.90 2.07 3.52
C LEU A 207 -8.18 2.12 5.01
N ASP A 208 -8.72 3.24 5.48
CA ASP A 208 -9.00 3.46 6.88
C ASP A 208 -10.21 2.64 7.36
N ALA A 209 -10.02 1.98 8.49
CA ALA A 209 -11.07 1.38 9.29
C ALA A 209 -11.50 2.40 10.35
N VAL A 210 -12.64 3.06 10.11
CA VAL A 210 -13.13 4.20 10.91
C VAL A 210 -14.32 3.77 11.76
N PRO A 211 -14.33 4.05 13.08
CA PRO A 211 -15.46 3.76 13.94
C PRO A 211 -16.77 4.40 13.44
N GLY A 212 -17.83 3.60 13.35
CA GLY A 212 -19.14 4.05 12.91
C GLY A 212 -19.29 4.30 11.41
N ARG A 213 -18.29 3.97 10.61
CA ARG A 213 -18.29 4.06 9.14
C ARG A 213 -17.90 2.74 8.51
N LEU A 214 -18.51 2.40 7.39
CA LEU A 214 -18.12 1.29 6.53
C LEU A 214 -17.41 1.87 5.29
N ASN A 215 -16.10 1.69 5.21
CA ASN A 215 -15.32 1.97 4.01
C ASN A 215 -15.22 0.69 3.20
N GLU A 216 -15.16 0.80 1.88
CA GLU A 216 -15.05 -0.37 1.02
C GLU A 216 -14.04 -0.20 -0.10
N THR A 217 -13.49 -1.29 -0.52
CA THR A 217 -12.66 -1.47 -1.72
C THR A 217 -12.78 -2.91 -2.18
N TRP A 218 -11.99 -3.30 -3.16
CA TRP A 218 -12.01 -4.65 -3.67
C TRP A 218 -10.62 -5.17 -4.05
N THR A 219 -10.51 -6.48 -4.15
CA THR A 219 -9.31 -7.14 -4.67
C THR A 219 -9.66 -8.39 -5.44
N ARG A 220 -8.72 -8.83 -6.27
CA ARG A 220 -8.72 -10.15 -6.90
C ARG A 220 -7.28 -10.63 -6.95
N ILE A 221 -7.03 -11.83 -6.47
CA ILE A 221 -5.70 -12.45 -6.49
C ILE A 221 -5.67 -13.43 -7.65
N PRO A 222 -4.77 -13.29 -8.64
CA PRO A 222 -4.66 -14.23 -9.76
C PRO A 222 -4.31 -15.64 -9.30
N GLY A 223 -4.78 -16.67 -10.05
CA GLY A 223 -4.61 -18.08 -9.75
C GLY A 223 -3.16 -18.55 -9.60
N GLU A 224 -2.22 -17.87 -10.25
CA GLU A 224 -0.78 -18.16 -10.15
C GLU A 224 -0.20 -17.94 -8.74
N TYR A 225 -0.93 -17.23 -7.87
CA TYR A 225 -0.53 -16.98 -6.48
C TYR A 225 -1.19 -17.92 -5.48
N ALA A 226 -1.85 -18.99 -5.91
CA ALA A 226 -2.39 -19.99 -4.99
C ALA A 226 -1.26 -20.60 -4.13
N GLY A 227 -1.50 -20.70 -2.82
CA GLY A 227 -0.51 -21.12 -1.83
C GLY A 227 0.39 -20.01 -1.28
N GLN A 228 0.35 -18.79 -1.86
CA GLN A 228 1.16 -17.64 -1.42
C GLN A 228 0.51 -16.94 -0.23
N THR A 229 1.35 -16.42 0.69
CA THR A 229 0.92 -15.52 1.76
C THR A 229 1.41 -14.11 1.47
N PHE A 230 0.52 -13.13 1.69
CA PHE A 230 0.77 -11.69 1.52
C PHE A 230 0.70 -11.01 2.86
N TYR A 231 1.60 -10.07 3.09
CA TYR A 231 1.73 -9.38 4.38
C TYR A 231 1.46 -7.89 4.27
N GLY A 232 0.82 -7.38 5.31
CA GLY A 232 0.52 -5.98 5.50
C GLY A 232 0.63 -5.58 6.97
N GLN A 233 0.33 -4.33 7.25
CA GLN A 233 0.38 -3.77 8.61
C GLN A 233 -0.65 -2.66 8.77
N CYS A 234 -1.03 -2.38 10.02
CA CYS A 234 -1.78 -1.18 10.34
C CYS A 234 -0.98 0.06 9.91
N SER A 235 -1.61 0.98 9.19
CA SER A 235 -0.98 2.17 8.61
C SER A 235 -1.62 3.50 9.04
N GLU A 236 -2.45 3.49 10.11
CA GLU A 236 -2.94 4.68 10.82
C GLU A 236 -2.63 4.54 12.30
N LEU A 237 -2.04 5.59 12.91
CA LEU A 237 -1.60 5.56 14.31
C LEU A 237 -2.77 5.29 15.26
N CYS A 238 -2.79 4.11 15.85
CA CYS A 238 -3.87 3.62 16.70
C CYS A 238 -3.50 3.41 18.17
N GLY A 239 -2.30 3.85 18.59
CA GLY A 239 -1.85 3.76 19.99
C GLY A 239 -0.51 3.07 20.16
N VAL A 240 -0.23 2.58 21.37
CA VAL A 240 1.11 2.10 21.80
C VAL A 240 1.58 0.87 21.01
N ASN A 241 0.68 -0.03 20.62
CA ASN A 241 1.01 -1.23 19.86
C ASN A 241 0.67 -1.11 18.36
N HIS A 242 0.61 0.11 17.82
CA HIS A 242 0.34 0.35 16.40
C HIS A 242 1.20 -0.48 15.44
N ALA A 243 2.48 -0.68 15.76
CA ALA A 243 3.41 -1.46 14.94
C ALA A 243 3.31 -2.99 15.13
N PHE A 244 2.41 -3.46 16.02
CA PHE A 244 2.32 -4.84 16.44
C PHE A 244 0.94 -5.47 16.12
N MET A 245 0.30 -5.02 15.05
CA MET A 245 -0.93 -5.59 14.51
C MET A 245 -0.80 -5.79 12.99
N PRO A 246 -0.05 -6.83 12.61
CA PRO A 246 0.17 -7.18 11.21
C PRO A 246 -1.08 -7.78 10.57
N ILE A 247 -1.00 -7.91 9.25
CA ILE A 247 -2.01 -8.51 8.40
C ILE A 247 -1.35 -9.63 7.60
N ALA A 248 -1.90 -10.83 7.63
CA ALA A 248 -1.48 -11.93 6.77
C ALA A 248 -2.68 -12.47 5.99
N VAL A 249 -2.56 -12.52 4.67
CA VAL A 249 -3.57 -13.04 3.75
C VAL A 249 -2.99 -14.23 3.01
N LYS A 250 -3.58 -15.40 3.19
CA LYS A 250 -3.23 -16.63 2.49
C LYS A 250 -4.15 -16.81 1.28
N ALA A 251 -3.59 -16.77 0.09
CA ALA A 251 -4.31 -17.09 -1.14
C ALA A 251 -4.36 -18.60 -1.36
N VAL A 252 -5.52 -19.13 -1.69
CA VAL A 252 -5.73 -20.58 -1.88
C VAL A 252 -6.59 -20.83 -3.12
N THR A 253 -6.60 -22.07 -3.63
CA THR A 253 -7.56 -22.45 -4.65
C THR A 253 -8.99 -22.42 -4.10
N MET A 254 -10.00 -22.39 -4.97
CA MET A 254 -11.39 -22.43 -4.53
C MET A 254 -11.71 -23.70 -3.74
N GLU A 255 -11.18 -24.86 -4.16
CA GLU A 255 -11.35 -26.14 -3.45
C GLU A 255 -10.77 -26.10 -2.03
N GLU A 256 -9.56 -25.55 -1.87
CA GLU A 256 -8.92 -25.37 -0.57
C GLU A 256 -9.66 -24.34 0.30
N TYR A 257 -10.25 -23.33 -0.34
CA TYR A 257 -11.03 -22.32 0.34
C TYR A 257 -12.33 -22.90 0.92
N GLU A 258 -13.08 -23.68 0.13
CA GLU A 258 -14.30 -24.33 0.59
C GLU A 258 -14.03 -25.29 1.75
N ALA A 259 -12.96 -26.10 1.66
CA ALA A 259 -12.53 -26.98 2.75
C ALA A 259 -12.14 -26.21 4.01
N TRP A 260 -11.43 -25.08 3.84
CA TRP A 260 -11.09 -24.20 4.98
C TRP A 260 -12.32 -23.56 5.61
N VAL A 261 -13.31 -23.15 4.81
CA VAL A 261 -14.58 -22.56 5.34
C VAL A 261 -15.31 -23.56 6.22
N GLU A 262 -15.41 -24.83 5.82
CA GLU A 262 -16.02 -25.89 6.65
C GLU A 262 -15.29 -26.07 7.99
N GLU A 263 -13.96 -26.09 7.97
CA GLU A 263 -13.13 -26.16 9.19
C GLU A 263 -13.30 -24.90 10.05
N ALA A 264 -13.26 -23.72 9.42
CA ALA A 264 -13.37 -22.43 10.10
C ALA A 264 -14.74 -22.24 10.78
N GLN A 265 -15.82 -22.67 10.13
CA GLN A 265 -17.15 -22.66 10.73
C GLN A 265 -17.24 -23.52 11.98
N GLN A 266 -16.57 -24.67 12.02
CA GLN A 266 -16.51 -25.51 13.20
C GLN A 266 -15.61 -24.92 14.30
N LYS A 267 -14.47 -24.36 13.91
CA LYS A 267 -13.46 -23.81 14.83
C LYS A 267 -13.92 -22.49 15.45
N PHE A 268 -14.56 -21.63 14.68
CA PHE A 268 -14.95 -20.28 15.03
C PHE A 268 -16.48 -20.12 15.12
N ALA A 269 -17.24 -21.22 15.17
CA ALA A 269 -18.67 -21.16 15.42
C ALA A 269 -18.91 -20.27 16.64
N ALA A 270 -19.79 -19.29 16.51
CA ALA A 270 -20.17 -18.44 17.63
C ALA A 270 -20.50 -19.34 18.82
N VAL A 271 -19.75 -19.18 19.90
CA VAL A 271 -20.19 -19.71 21.18
C VAL A 271 -21.54 -19.03 21.41
N ASP A 272 -22.63 -19.79 21.33
CA ASP A 272 -23.96 -19.30 21.62
C ASP A 272 -23.91 -18.52 22.93
N MET A 273 -23.85 -17.21 22.84
CA MET A 273 -24.01 -16.37 24.02
C MET A 273 -25.41 -16.66 24.51
N PRO A 274 -25.58 -17.17 25.75
CA PRO A 274 -26.90 -17.41 26.27
C PRO A 274 -27.69 -16.11 26.12
N SER A 275 -28.81 -16.18 25.41
CA SER A 275 -29.70 -15.05 25.21
C SER A 275 -29.96 -14.38 26.56
N VAL A 276 -29.45 -13.14 26.72
CA VAL A 276 -29.81 -12.35 27.91
C VAL A 276 -31.30 -12.09 27.82
N THR A 277 -32.05 -12.89 28.56
CA THR A 277 -33.49 -12.67 28.78
C THR A 277 -33.58 -11.36 29.55
N VAL A 278 -33.91 -10.27 28.85
CA VAL A 278 -34.24 -9.00 29.51
C VAL A 278 -35.50 -9.29 30.31
N ALA A 279 -35.36 -9.42 31.64
CA ALA A 279 -36.48 -9.51 32.53
C ALA A 279 -37.32 -8.23 32.37
N SER A 280 -38.51 -8.36 31.81
CA SER A 280 -39.51 -7.28 31.81
C SER A 280 -39.79 -6.91 33.25
N ALA A 281 -39.40 -5.71 33.67
CA ALA A 281 -39.82 -5.11 34.92
C ALA A 281 -41.33 -4.82 34.80
N GLU A 282 -42.14 -5.49 35.62
CA GLU A 282 -43.51 -5.10 35.95
C GLU A 282 -43.52 -3.86 36.83
#